data_cc266abd3017444f05ba23f4667c350d
#
_entry.id   cc266abd3017444f05ba23f4667c350d
#
_cell.length_a   1.000
_cell.length_b   1.000
_cell.length_c   1.000
_cell.angle_alpha   90.00
_cell.angle_beta   90.00
_cell.angle_gamma   90.00
#
_symmetry.space_group_name_H-M   'P 1'
#
loop_
_entity.id
_entity.type
_entity.pdbx_description
1 polymer ?
#
loop_
_entity_poly.entity_id
_entity_poly.type
_entity_poly.pdbx_seq_one_letter_code
_entity_poly.pdbx_strand_id
1 'polypeptide(L)'
;MWLVPGVLSALVALVLSLLYMGGILSPQDDLHRMPIALVDSDAGPPPPGRSAPLGAELADAVAAGTPPGQVQWQRLSMAEAQDRLSSGRVYGALVVPEDFTRSVAALTTGQATARPVLLTLTNPGTGSLASSLAGQITQLAAHRSSTRLGEQLTAAAPDAPATSKLLLADPVDVQVRQGHPIARHTGLGLSAFYYTLLLVLAGFLSANLVHNGVDAALGYADSEIGPWHSRRPTVPINRTQTLVVKMAMTAGLSAVTASMIMLATIGILGMDAPHLALLWVFSFCACLTVGLGVQAINAAFGSIGQLVAMFVFIALALPSSGATIPLQATPSFYRFLGAFEPMRQVAGGVRAILYFDARADAGLTRAWLMILLGFAVALVFGFAMTRYYDRKGLHRMVPAPS
;
A
#
# COMPACT_ATOMS: atom_id res chain seq x y z
N MET A 1 3.05 -7.33 -42.83
CA MET A 1 2.85 -8.29 -41.76
C MET A 1 3.43 -7.85 -40.41
N TRP A 2 4.59 -7.18 -40.35
CA TRP A 2 5.25 -6.71 -39.12
C TRP A 2 4.73 -5.39 -38.52
N LEU A 3 4.02 -4.59 -39.31
CA LEU A 3 3.59 -3.25 -38.87
C LEU A 3 2.60 -3.31 -37.70
N VAL A 4 1.61 -4.18 -37.76
CA VAL A 4 0.57 -4.30 -36.69
C VAL A 4 1.16 -4.79 -35.36
N PRO A 5 1.91 -5.92 -35.33
CA PRO A 5 2.59 -6.33 -34.09
C PRO A 5 3.56 -5.27 -33.55
N GLY A 6 4.30 -4.60 -34.46
CA GLY A 6 5.24 -3.54 -34.06
C GLY A 6 4.56 -2.34 -33.43
N VAL A 7 3.47 -1.85 -34.02
CA VAL A 7 2.68 -0.74 -33.46
C VAL A 7 2.05 -1.13 -32.11
N LEU A 8 1.46 -2.33 -32.00
CA LEU A 8 0.88 -2.81 -30.76
C LEU A 8 1.94 -2.96 -29.65
N SER A 9 3.11 -3.52 -29.96
CA SER A 9 4.20 -3.65 -28.99
C SER A 9 4.71 -2.29 -28.53
N ALA A 10 4.88 -1.33 -29.45
CA ALA A 10 5.28 0.03 -29.12
C ALA A 10 4.23 0.74 -28.23
N LEU A 11 2.94 0.56 -28.56
CA LEU A 11 1.84 1.13 -27.77
C LEU A 11 1.82 0.53 -26.35
N VAL A 12 1.94 -0.78 -26.22
CA VAL A 12 1.98 -1.46 -24.91
C VAL A 12 3.18 -0.98 -24.10
N ALA A 13 4.37 -0.88 -24.70
CA ALA A 13 5.56 -0.38 -24.03
C ALA A 13 5.39 1.07 -23.57
N LEU A 14 4.81 1.93 -24.42
CA LEU A 14 4.51 3.32 -24.07
C LEU A 14 3.53 3.42 -22.91
N VAL A 15 2.39 2.71 -22.98
CA VAL A 15 1.36 2.71 -21.95
C VAL A 15 1.90 2.20 -20.61
N LEU A 16 2.64 1.09 -20.61
CA LEU A 16 3.26 0.56 -19.40
C LEU A 16 4.30 1.53 -18.82
N SER A 17 5.13 2.15 -19.66
CA SER A 17 6.13 3.13 -19.20
C SER A 17 5.45 4.35 -18.54
N LEU A 18 4.44 4.91 -19.19
CA LEU A 18 3.66 6.02 -18.62
C LEU A 18 2.96 5.62 -17.32
N LEU A 19 2.38 4.43 -17.29
CA LEU A 19 1.65 3.92 -16.13
C LEU A 19 2.56 3.67 -14.92
N TYR A 20 3.75 3.11 -15.13
CA TYR A 20 4.66 2.77 -14.04
C TYR A 20 5.50 3.95 -13.60
N MET A 21 6.04 4.71 -14.54
CA MET A 21 6.90 5.86 -14.21
C MET A 21 6.09 7.08 -13.80
N GLY A 22 4.93 7.32 -14.42
CA GLY A 22 4.11 8.50 -14.15
C GLY A 22 3.58 8.60 -12.71
N GLY A 23 3.53 7.47 -11.97
CA GLY A 23 3.12 7.46 -10.56
C GLY A 23 4.25 7.69 -9.56
N ILE A 24 5.54 7.60 -9.97
CA ILE A 24 6.65 7.52 -9.03
C ILE A 24 7.70 8.62 -9.15
N LEU A 25 7.67 9.42 -10.23
CA LEU A 25 8.77 10.35 -10.53
C LEU A 25 8.86 11.51 -9.55
N SER A 26 7.73 12.06 -9.10
CA SER A 26 7.71 13.29 -8.29
C SER A 26 6.80 13.15 -7.06
N PRO A 27 7.06 12.21 -6.13
CA PRO A 27 6.17 11.95 -5.01
C PRO A 27 6.01 13.13 -4.05
N GLN A 28 6.97 14.06 -4.01
CA GLN A 28 6.91 15.26 -3.17
C GLN A 28 5.99 16.33 -3.79
N ASP A 29 6.00 16.47 -5.12
CA ASP A 29 5.18 17.45 -5.85
C ASP A 29 3.69 17.02 -5.87
N ASP A 30 3.44 15.71 -5.89
CA ASP A 30 2.10 15.12 -5.90
C ASP A 30 1.49 14.94 -4.50
N LEU A 31 2.17 15.42 -3.44
CA LEU A 31 1.67 15.31 -2.07
C LEU A 31 0.29 15.95 -1.91
N HIS A 32 -0.66 15.16 -1.43
CA HIS A 32 -2.02 15.60 -1.21
C HIS A 32 -2.58 15.08 0.11
N ARG A 33 -2.79 15.99 1.08
CA ARG A 33 -3.43 15.73 2.37
C ARG A 33 -2.87 14.51 3.10
N MET A 34 -1.54 14.35 3.13
CA MET A 34 -0.89 13.26 3.85
C MET A 34 -1.17 13.38 5.35
N PRO A 35 -1.82 12.40 6.00
CA PRO A 35 -2.17 12.49 7.41
C PRO A 35 -0.94 12.26 8.29
N ILE A 36 -0.57 13.30 9.06
CA ILE A 36 0.52 13.28 10.04
C ILE A 36 -0.03 13.81 11.37
N ALA A 37 0.25 13.13 12.46
CA ALA A 37 -0.14 13.59 13.79
C ALA A 37 0.75 14.74 14.25
N LEU A 38 0.16 15.72 14.91
CA LEU A 38 0.82 16.81 15.59
C LEU A 38 0.39 16.77 17.06
N VAL A 39 1.32 16.43 17.94
CA VAL A 39 1.07 16.26 19.36
C VAL A 39 1.78 17.36 20.12
N ASP A 40 1.00 18.15 20.83
CA ASP A 40 1.52 19.09 21.84
C ASP A 40 1.21 18.52 23.22
N SER A 41 2.27 18.08 23.90
CA SER A 41 2.20 17.60 25.28
C SER A 41 2.81 18.61 26.27
N ASP A 42 3.24 19.80 25.80
CA ASP A 42 3.96 20.78 26.63
C ASP A 42 3.08 21.30 27.77
N ALA A 43 3.49 21.01 28.99
CA ALA A 43 2.85 21.45 30.23
C ALA A 43 3.71 22.47 31.02
N GLY A 44 4.73 23.04 30.36
CA GLY A 44 5.57 24.06 30.96
C GLY A 44 4.83 25.37 31.21
N PRO A 45 5.26 26.19 32.18
CA PRO A 45 4.65 27.48 32.43
C PRO A 45 4.92 28.42 31.24
N PRO A 46 3.92 29.23 30.81
CA PRO A 46 4.13 30.21 29.76
C PRO A 46 5.31 31.15 30.10
N PRO A 47 6.16 31.46 29.08
CA PRO A 47 7.22 32.44 29.28
C PRO A 47 6.70 33.85 29.65
N PRO A 48 7.50 34.70 30.27
CA PRO A 48 7.08 36.06 30.60
C PRO A 48 6.57 36.82 29.36
N GLY A 49 5.36 37.41 29.50
CA GLY A 49 4.72 38.16 28.39
C GLY A 49 3.97 37.29 27.36
N ARG A 50 3.88 35.98 27.57
CA ARG A 50 3.10 35.04 26.70
C ARG A 50 1.93 34.46 27.48
N SER A 51 0.85 34.12 26.76
CA SER A 51 -0.38 33.54 27.34
C SER A 51 -0.41 32.01 27.28
N ALA A 52 0.50 31.39 26.51
CA ALA A 52 0.54 29.94 26.30
C ALA A 52 1.97 29.38 26.37
N PRO A 53 2.15 28.09 26.66
CA PRO A 53 3.43 27.39 26.51
C PRO A 53 3.99 27.50 25.08
N LEU A 54 5.31 27.37 24.93
CA LEU A 54 5.98 27.44 23.62
C LEU A 54 5.56 26.31 22.68
N GLY A 55 5.19 25.15 23.22
CA GLY A 55 4.71 24.01 22.45
C GLY A 55 3.48 24.32 21.61
N ALA A 56 2.51 25.05 22.18
CA ALA A 56 1.31 25.44 21.44
C ALA A 56 1.64 26.38 20.27
N GLU A 57 2.50 27.38 20.51
CA GLU A 57 2.94 28.31 19.46
C GLU A 57 3.72 27.58 18.35
N LEU A 58 4.56 26.62 18.73
CA LEU A 58 5.32 25.80 17.81
C LEU A 58 4.36 24.93 16.96
N ALA A 59 3.37 24.29 17.57
CA ALA A 59 2.37 23.50 16.88
C ALA A 59 1.56 24.34 15.86
N ASP A 60 1.21 25.58 16.23
CA ASP A 60 0.56 26.53 15.34
C ASP A 60 1.46 26.92 14.18
N ALA A 61 2.73 27.22 14.44
CA ALA A 61 3.72 27.58 13.43
C ALA A 61 4.00 26.44 12.45
N VAL A 62 4.06 25.20 12.93
CA VAL A 62 4.21 23.99 12.09
C VAL A 62 3.01 23.85 11.17
N ALA A 63 1.79 23.94 11.71
CA ALA A 63 0.59 23.79 10.91
C ALA A 63 0.45 24.90 9.84
N ALA A 64 0.78 26.14 10.20
CA ALA A 64 0.74 27.29 9.30
C ALA A 64 1.90 27.32 8.29
N GLY A 65 3.06 26.79 8.64
CA GLY A 65 4.27 26.80 7.79
C GLY A 65 4.33 25.73 6.71
N THR A 66 3.33 24.85 6.66
CA THR A 66 3.25 23.79 5.64
C THR A 66 2.40 24.25 4.45
N PRO A 67 2.82 23.99 3.20
CA PRO A 67 2.01 24.36 2.04
C PRO A 67 0.60 23.77 2.11
N PRO A 68 -0.43 24.55 1.83
CA PRO A 68 -1.82 24.12 1.94
C PRO A 68 -2.09 22.94 0.99
N GLY A 69 -2.77 21.92 1.50
CA GLY A 69 -3.16 20.76 0.71
C GLY A 69 -2.13 19.63 0.63
N GLN A 70 -0.87 19.83 0.99
CA GLN A 70 0.15 18.76 0.98
C GLN A 70 0.03 17.83 2.19
N VAL A 71 -0.08 18.42 3.38
CA VAL A 71 -0.14 17.69 4.65
C VAL A 71 -1.45 18.00 5.36
N GLN A 72 -2.03 16.97 5.95
CA GLN A 72 -3.15 17.10 6.87
C GLN A 72 -2.64 16.87 8.30
N TRP A 73 -2.24 17.96 8.96
CA TRP A 73 -1.87 17.90 10.37
C TRP A 73 -3.09 17.58 11.22
N GLN A 74 -2.99 16.50 11.98
CA GLN A 74 -4.03 16.07 12.92
C GLN A 74 -3.54 16.37 14.32
N ARG A 75 -4.15 17.39 14.97
CA ARG A 75 -3.85 17.71 16.37
C ARG A 75 -4.49 16.65 17.25
N LEU A 76 -3.67 15.92 17.96
CA LEU A 76 -4.06 14.77 18.75
C LEU A 76 -3.35 14.79 20.09
N SER A 77 -3.94 14.15 21.09
CA SER A 77 -3.23 13.73 22.29
C SER A 77 -2.21 12.64 21.96
N MET A 78 -1.23 12.41 22.85
CA MET A 78 -0.23 11.35 22.66
C MET A 78 -0.89 9.96 22.57
N ALA A 79 -1.94 9.71 23.36
CA ALA A 79 -2.68 8.44 23.33
C ALA A 79 -3.40 8.22 21.98
N GLU A 80 -4.07 9.24 21.46
CA GLU A 80 -4.74 9.19 20.16
C GLU A 80 -3.72 9.04 18.99
N ALA A 81 -2.60 9.75 19.08
CA ALA A 81 -1.53 9.63 18.08
C ALA A 81 -0.97 8.21 18.05
N GLN A 82 -0.74 7.60 19.23
CA GLN A 82 -0.29 6.22 19.35
C GLN A 82 -1.31 5.23 18.79
N ASP A 83 -2.60 5.42 19.05
CA ASP A 83 -3.68 4.61 18.48
C ASP A 83 -3.70 4.72 16.93
N ARG A 84 -3.57 5.94 16.39
CA ARG A 84 -3.55 6.14 14.94
C ARG A 84 -2.28 5.64 14.26
N LEU A 85 -1.14 5.66 14.95
CA LEU A 85 0.09 5.02 14.47
C LEU A 85 -0.08 3.50 14.42
N SER A 86 -0.63 2.90 15.49
CA SER A 86 -0.85 1.45 15.60
C SER A 86 -1.97 0.91 14.69
N SER A 87 -2.77 1.79 14.09
CA SER A 87 -3.77 1.44 13.08
C SER A 87 -3.41 1.89 11.65
N GLY A 88 -2.20 2.45 11.46
CA GLY A 88 -1.75 2.94 10.15
C GLY A 88 -2.55 4.11 9.59
N ARG A 89 -3.33 4.82 10.42
CA ARG A 89 -4.15 5.97 10.02
C ARG A 89 -3.34 7.25 9.83
N VAL A 90 -2.16 7.32 10.46
CA VAL A 90 -1.18 8.37 10.25
C VAL A 90 0.16 7.75 9.85
N TYR A 91 0.88 8.47 8.99
CA TYR A 91 2.18 8.02 8.46
C TYR A 91 3.34 8.33 9.39
N GLY A 92 3.14 9.23 10.35
CA GLY A 92 4.10 9.65 11.35
C GLY A 92 3.49 10.66 12.30
N ALA A 93 4.30 11.14 13.25
CA ALA A 93 3.90 12.20 14.18
C ALA A 93 5.06 13.13 14.49
N LEU A 94 4.76 14.41 14.69
CA LEU A 94 5.64 15.37 15.34
C LEU A 94 5.12 15.61 16.75
N VAL A 95 5.98 15.40 17.74
CA VAL A 95 5.61 15.48 19.17
C VAL A 95 6.45 16.53 19.86
N VAL A 96 5.80 17.45 20.53
CA VAL A 96 6.38 18.37 21.49
C VAL A 96 6.28 17.73 22.87
N PRO A 97 7.40 17.42 23.55
CA PRO A 97 7.40 16.80 24.89
C PRO A 97 6.83 17.71 25.99
N GLU A 98 6.46 17.10 27.09
CA GLU A 98 5.83 17.76 28.25
C GLU A 98 6.72 18.86 28.89
N ASP A 99 8.03 18.69 28.83
CA ASP A 99 9.01 19.60 29.43
C ASP A 99 9.62 20.61 28.44
N PHE A 100 9.06 20.76 27.25
CA PHE A 100 9.64 21.56 26.17
C PHE A 100 9.86 23.01 26.56
N THR A 101 8.82 23.74 27.03
CA THR A 101 8.96 25.15 27.48
C THR A 101 9.96 25.28 28.63
N ARG A 102 9.97 24.33 29.57
CA ARG A 102 10.91 24.34 30.70
C ARG A 102 12.35 24.17 30.23
N SER A 103 12.58 23.27 29.29
CA SER A 103 13.90 23.01 28.70
C SER A 103 14.42 24.22 27.91
N VAL A 104 13.54 24.92 27.18
CA VAL A 104 13.89 26.18 26.50
C VAL A 104 14.25 27.28 27.53
N ALA A 105 13.48 27.42 28.61
CA ALA A 105 13.76 28.38 29.67
C ALA A 105 15.11 28.10 30.37
N ALA A 106 15.45 26.84 30.57
CA ALA A 106 16.75 26.45 31.13
C ALA A 106 17.94 26.85 30.22
N LEU A 107 17.76 26.79 28.89
CA LEU A 107 18.76 27.29 27.94
C LEU A 107 19.01 28.79 28.09
N THR A 108 17.98 29.59 28.24
CA THR A 108 18.12 31.05 28.36
C THR A 108 18.73 31.49 29.68
N THR A 109 18.57 30.71 30.74
CA THR A 109 19.17 30.97 32.06
C THR A 109 20.56 30.36 32.23
N GLY A 110 21.07 29.64 31.24
CA GLY A 110 22.39 28.96 31.31
C GLY A 110 22.39 27.73 32.24
N GLN A 111 21.23 27.25 32.66
CA GLN A 111 21.07 26.08 33.54
C GLN A 111 20.77 24.78 32.78
N ALA A 112 20.76 24.83 31.44
CA ALA A 112 20.46 23.68 30.63
C ALA A 112 21.55 22.61 30.69
N THR A 113 21.17 21.37 30.98
CA THR A 113 22.03 20.17 30.90
C THR A 113 21.90 19.48 29.53
N ALA A 114 20.83 19.75 28.79
CA ALA A 114 20.58 19.20 27.47
C ALA A 114 19.74 20.20 26.62
N ARG A 115 19.74 20.02 25.31
CA ARG A 115 18.87 20.78 24.40
C ARG A 115 17.42 20.34 24.56
N PRO A 116 16.44 21.24 24.39
CA PRO A 116 15.04 20.87 24.19
C PRO A 116 14.90 19.90 23.05
N VAL A 117 14.02 18.91 23.18
CA VAL A 117 13.85 17.85 22.20
C VAL A 117 12.52 18.01 21.48
N LEU A 118 12.51 17.78 20.16
CA LEU A 118 11.32 17.47 19.39
C LEU A 118 11.41 16.03 18.88
N LEU A 119 10.32 15.27 19.02
CA LEU A 119 10.30 13.88 18.58
C LEU A 119 9.58 13.75 17.24
N THR A 120 10.27 13.17 16.28
CA THR A 120 9.68 12.70 15.01
C THR A 120 9.40 11.20 15.13
N LEU A 121 8.13 10.81 15.13
CA LEU A 121 7.72 9.41 15.16
C LEU A 121 7.42 8.93 13.74
N THR A 122 8.09 7.87 13.31
CA THR A 122 7.88 7.23 12.00
C THR A 122 7.03 5.97 12.13
N ASN A 123 6.35 5.58 11.03
CA ASN A 123 5.50 4.40 11.00
C ASN A 123 5.87 3.47 9.83
N PRO A 124 6.89 2.61 9.98
CA PRO A 124 7.34 1.71 8.91
C PRO A 124 6.26 0.75 8.40
N GLY A 125 5.28 0.38 9.25
CA GLY A 125 4.16 -0.49 8.88
C GLY A 125 3.27 0.08 7.77
N THR A 126 3.28 1.40 7.55
CA THR A 126 2.55 2.03 6.44
C THR A 126 3.27 1.93 5.09
N GLY A 127 4.49 1.40 5.07
CA GLY A 127 5.38 1.27 3.91
C GLY A 127 6.60 2.19 4.03
N SER A 128 7.73 1.72 3.55
CA SER A 128 9.04 2.38 3.71
C SER A 128 9.07 3.81 3.14
N LEU A 129 8.58 4.01 1.92
CA LEU A 129 8.56 5.34 1.30
C LEU A 129 7.57 6.28 2.00
N ALA A 130 6.40 5.78 2.39
CA ALA A 130 5.41 6.57 3.10
C ALA A 130 5.94 7.06 4.46
N SER A 131 6.56 6.16 5.22
CA SER A 131 7.21 6.46 6.49
C SER A 131 8.38 7.43 6.33
N SER A 132 9.20 7.26 5.27
CA SER A 132 10.32 8.15 4.95
C SER A 132 9.84 9.56 4.59
N LEU A 133 8.82 9.69 3.74
CA LEU A 133 8.23 11.00 3.38
C LEU A 133 7.67 11.71 4.62
N ALA A 134 6.90 11.00 5.47
CA ALA A 134 6.38 11.58 6.70
C ALA A 134 7.53 12.00 7.64
N GLY A 135 8.57 11.18 7.76
CA GLY A 135 9.77 11.49 8.54
C GLY A 135 10.49 12.75 8.04
N GLN A 136 10.70 12.88 6.72
CA GLN A 136 11.32 14.07 6.12
C GLN A 136 10.48 15.34 6.36
N ILE A 137 9.14 15.24 6.20
CA ILE A 137 8.24 16.37 6.43
C ILE A 137 8.29 16.81 7.88
N THR A 138 8.20 15.88 8.84
CA THR A 138 8.21 16.20 10.27
C THR A 138 9.58 16.74 10.72
N GLN A 139 10.69 16.19 10.22
CA GLN A 139 12.03 16.73 10.50
C GLN A 139 12.20 18.14 9.94
N LEU A 140 11.81 18.37 8.68
CA LEU A 140 11.87 19.71 8.08
C LEU A 140 11.02 20.73 8.85
N ALA A 141 9.83 20.34 9.29
CA ALA A 141 8.96 21.18 10.11
C ALA A 141 9.60 21.47 11.48
N ALA A 142 10.19 20.47 12.14
CA ALA A 142 10.89 20.61 13.40
C ALA A 142 12.12 21.54 13.27
N HIS A 143 12.96 21.36 12.26
CA HIS A 143 14.12 22.23 12.03
C HIS A 143 13.73 23.68 11.72
N ARG A 144 12.71 23.90 10.88
CA ARG A 144 12.20 25.26 10.64
C ARG A 144 11.70 25.93 11.92
N SER A 145 11.04 25.16 12.78
CA SER A 145 10.57 25.65 14.07
C SER A 145 11.72 25.93 15.03
N SER A 146 12.76 25.08 15.02
CA SER A 146 14.00 25.33 15.80
C SER A 146 14.68 26.64 15.37
N THR A 147 14.85 26.86 14.06
CA THR A 147 15.47 28.08 13.52
C THR A 147 14.70 29.33 13.93
N ARG A 148 13.36 29.32 13.77
CA ARG A 148 12.51 30.46 14.19
C ARG A 148 12.59 30.74 15.69
N LEU A 149 12.56 29.69 16.50
CA LEU A 149 12.74 29.80 17.95
C LEU A 149 14.14 30.37 18.27
N GLY A 150 15.16 29.89 17.57
CA GLY A 150 16.53 30.36 17.71
C GLY A 150 16.70 31.85 17.39
N GLU A 151 16.08 32.34 16.31
CA GLU A 151 16.05 33.76 15.96
C GLU A 151 15.42 34.58 17.08
N GLN A 152 14.30 34.14 17.65
CA GLN A 152 13.62 34.81 18.76
C GLN A 152 14.48 34.84 20.04
N LEU A 153 15.09 33.70 20.39
CA LEU A 153 15.93 33.59 21.58
C LEU A 153 17.20 34.42 21.47
N THR A 154 17.83 34.43 20.29
CA THR A 154 19.03 35.21 20.02
C THR A 154 18.74 36.72 20.07
N ALA A 155 17.60 37.14 19.52
CA ALA A 155 17.13 38.53 19.58
C ALA A 155 16.83 38.99 21.01
N ALA A 156 16.31 38.07 21.86
CA ALA A 156 16.00 38.35 23.28
C ALA A 156 17.28 38.41 24.17
N ALA A 157 18.40 37.86 23.71
CA ALA A 157 19.68 37.80 24.45
C ALA A 157 20.86 38.36 23.64
N PRO A 158 20.88 39.67 23.30
CA PRO A 158 21.89 40.28 22.43
C PRO A 158 23.31 40.22 23.05
N ASP A 159 23.43 40.26 24.37
CA ASP A 159 24.70 40.27 25.10
C ASP A 159 25.19 38.88 25.52
N ALA A 160 24.54 37.81 25.08
CA ALA A 160 24.93 36.45 25.41
C ALA A 160 26.35 36.12 24.86
N PRO A 161 27.16 35.32 25.60
CA PRO A 161 28.47 34.85 25.11
C PRO A 161 28.35 34.12 23.76
N ALA A 162 29.41 34.15 22.95
CA ALA A 162 29.39 33.55 21.59
C ALA A 162 29.02 32.05 21.60
N THR A 163 29.48 31.30 22.62
CA THR A 163 29.14 29.90 22.81
C THR A 163 27.63 29.70 23.09
N SER A 164 27.04 30.57 23.91
CA SER A 164 25.62 30.55 24.19
C SER A 164 24.78 30.94 22.95
N LYS A 165 25.25 31.92 22.16
CA LYS A 165 24.58 32.31 20.90
C LYS A 165 24.52 31.15 19.89
N LEU A 166 25.55 30.31 19.80
CA LEU A 166 25.51 29.12 18.93
C LEU A 166 24.46 28.11 19.38
N LEU A 167 24.32 27.90 20.69
CA LEU A 167 23.25 27.03 21.22
C LEU A 167 21.86 27.63 21.06
N LEU A 168 21.73 28.95 21.20
CA LEU A 168 20.44 29.64 21.01
C LEU A 168 20.03 29.73 19.54
N ALA A 169 20.97 29.74 18.60
CA ALA A 169 20.68 29.84 17.15
C ALA A 169 19.99 28.57 16.61
N ASP A 170 20.34 27.38 17.13
CA ASP A 170 19.67 26.11 16.83
C ASP A 170 19.39 25.36 18.15
N PRO A 171 18.38 25.77 18.89
CA PRO A 171 18.19 25.33 20.28
C PRO A 171 17.66 23.92 20.40
N VAL A 172 16.99 23.36 19.37
CA VAL A 172 16.22 22.13 19.50
C VAL A 172 16.98 20.94 18.90
N ASP A 173 17.01 19.84 19.64
CA ASP A 173 17.45 18.52 19.16
C ASP A 173 16.25 17.77 18.57
N VAL A 174 16.36 17.38 17.27
CA VAL A 174 15.30 16.65 16.57
C VAL A 174 15.61 15.17 16.58
N GLN A 175 14.92 14.42 17.42
CA GLN A 175 15.10 12.98 17.55
C GLN A 175 14.08 12.21 16.72
N VAL A 176 14.57 11.25 15.93
CA VAL A 176 13.73 10.34 15.15
C VAL A 176 13.59 9.01 15.87
N ARG A 177 12.35 8.57 16.09
CA ARG A 177 12.04 7.28 16.71
C ARG A 177 10.95 6.56 15.92
N GLN A 178 10.90 5.24 16.04
CA GLN A 178 9.75 4.49 15.51
C GLN A 178 8.59 4.63 16.49
N GLY A 179 7.50 5.23 16.02
CA GLY A 179 6.26 5.40 16.79
C GLY A 179 5.45 4.10 16.87
N HIS A 180 5.52 3.29 15.83
CA HIS A 180 5.00 1.92 15.80
C HIS A 180 6.06 0.99 15.24
N PRO A 181 6.82 0.27 16.11
CA PRO A 181 7.86 -0.64 15.66
C PRO A 181 7.23 -1.88 15.01
N ILE A 182 7.83 -2.32 13.91
CA ILE A 182 7.51 -3.58 13.24
C ILE A 182 8.57 -4.63 13.55
N ALA A 183 8.23 -5.91 13.37
CA ALA A 183 9.13 -7.02 13.62
C ALA A 183 10.40 -6.97 12.74
N ARG A 184 11.42 -7.78 13.07
CA ARG A 184 12.75 -7.66 12.45
C ARG A 184 12.80 -8.08 10.98
N HIS A 185 12.27 -9.25 10.64
CA HIS A 185 12.34 -9.82 9.29
C HIS A 185 11.18 -9.35 8.39
N THR A 186 10.99 -8.04 8.31
CA THR A 186 9.89 -7.39 7.57
C THR A 186 10.36 -6.59 6.36
N GLY A 187 11.68 -6.59 6.07
CA GLY A 187 12.24 -5.78 4.98
C GLY A 187 11.92 -4.30 5.09
N LEU A 188 11.97 -3.73 6.32
CA LEU A 188 11.62 -2.33 6.60
C LEU A 188 10.19 -1.97 6.16
N GLY A 189 9.26 -2.91 6.26
CA GLY A 189 7.86 -2.72 5.85
C GLY A 189 7.56 -3.05 4.39
N LEU A 190 8.54 -3.53 3.62
CA LEU A 190 8.37 -3.95 2.23
C LEU A 190 7.81 -5.36 2.08
N SER A 191 7.97 -6.24 3.07
CA SER A 191 7.52 -7.64 2.96
C SER A 191 6.01 -7.74 2.71
N ALA A 192 5.18 -6.86 3.26
CA ALA A 192 3.75 -6.84 2.98
C ALA A 192 3.43 -6.53 1.50
N PHE A 193 4.20 -5.64 0.87
CA PHE A 193 4.06 -5.36 -0.57
C PHE A 193 4.40 -6.58 -1.41
N TYR A 194 5.58 -7.18 -1.20
CA TYR A 194 6.01 -8.34 -1.97
C TYR A 194 5.11 -9.55 -1.72
N TYR A 195 4.67 -9.76 -0.47
CA TYR A 195 3.71 -10.82 -0.15
C TYR A 195 2.39 -10.63 -0.90
N THR A 196 1.85 -9.41 -0.93
CA THR A 196 0.65 -9.06 -1.71
C THR A 196 0.86 -9.29 -3.20
N LEU A 197 2.00 -8.86 -3.74
CA LEU A 197 2.36 -9.07 -5.14
C LEU A 197 2.38 -10.57 -5.48
N LEU A 198 2.98 -11.40 -4.61
CA LEU A 198 2.99 -12.84 -4.79
C LEU A 198 1.58 -13.44 -4.79
N LEU A 199 0.69 -13.00 -3.89
CA LEU A 199 -0.70 -13.49 -3.87
C LEU A 199 -1.44 -13.19 -5.18
N VAL A 200 -1.34 -11.96 -5.66
CA VAL A 200 -2.03 -11.52 -6.89
C VAL A 200 -1.41 -12.20 -8.12
N LEU A 201 -0.08 -12.19 -8.23
CA LEU A 201 0.63 -12.77 -9.35
C LEU A 201 0.45 -14.30 -9.42
N ALA A 202 0.58 -14.99 -8.29
CA ALA A 202 0.40 -16.44 -8.24
C ALA A 202 -1.06 -16.84 -8.49
N GLY A 203 -2.03 -16.08 -7.98
CA GLY A 203 -3.45 -16.27 -8.28
C GLY A 203 -3.74 -16.11 -9.78
N PHE A 204 -3.19 -15.07 -10.40
CA PHE A 204 -3.29 -14.83 -11.85
C PHE A 204 -2.65 -15.94 -12.69
N LEU A 205 -1.40 -16.31 -12.39
CA LEU A 205 -0.67 -17.34 -13.11
C LEU A 205 -1.33 -18.72 -12.96
N SER A 206 -1.69 -19.09 -11.73
CA SER A 206 -2.37 -20.36 -11.45
C SER A 206 -3.69 -20.49 -12.22
N ALA A 207 -4.48 -19.42 -12.29
CA ALA A 207 -5.72 -19.40 -13.04
C ALA A 207 -5.48 -19.57 -14.56
N ASN A 208 -4.46 -18.93 -15.11
CA ASN A 208 -4.12 -19.10 -16.53
C ASN A 208 -3.60 -20.51 -16.83
N LEU A 209 -2.82 -21.11 -15.93
CA LEU A 209 -2.40 -22.54 -16.05
C LEU A 209 -3.62 -23.47 -16.06
N VAL A 210 -4.59 -23.24 -15.14
CA VAL A 210 -5.86 -23.99 -15.14
C VAL A 210 -6.64 -23.76 -16.43
N HIS A 211 -6.73 -22.50 -16.90
CA HIS A 211 -7.45 -22.16 -18.11
C HIS A 211 -6.92 -22.92 -19.31
N ASN A 212 -5.61 -22.84 -19.55
CA ASN A 212 -4.95 -23.48 -20.67
C ASN A 212 -4.97 -25.01 -20.54
N GLY A 213 -4.68 -25.54 -19.34
CA GLY A 213 -4.66 -26.97 -19.08
C GLY A 213 -6.03 -27.63 -19.27
N VAL A 214 -7.11 -27.00 -18.80
CA VAL A 214 -8.48 -27.52 -19.01
C VAL A 214 -8.87 -27.45 -20.48
N ASP A 215 -8.55 -26.37 -21.20
CA ASP A 215 -8.87 -26.25 -22.62
C ASP A 215 -8.09 -27.30 -23.45
N ALA A 216 -6.84 -27.55 -23.15
CA ALA A 216 -6.07 -28.62 -23.77
C ALA A 216 -6.64 -30.03 -23.43
N ALA A 217 -7.00 -30.25 -22.16
CA ALA A 217 -7.58 -31.52 -21.73
C ALA A 217 -8.94 -31.84 -22.37
N LEU A 218 -9.73 -30.80 -22.64
CA LEU A 218 -11.04 -30.90 -23.30
C LEU A 218 -10.97 -30.87 -24.83
N GLY A 219 -9.76 -30.76 -25.40
CA GLY A 219 -9.55 -30.70 -26.86
C GLY A 219 -9.93 -29.37 -27.51
N TYR A 220 -10.10 -28.32 -26.76
CA TYR A 220 -10.39 -26.96 -27.27
C TYR A 220 -9.13 -26.17 -27.65
N ALA A 221 -7.97 -26.62 -27.19
CA ALA A 221 -6.66 -26.09 -27.58
C ALA A 221 -5.68 -27.23 -27.81
N ASP A 222 -4.72 -27.01 -28.70
CA ASP A 222 -3.62 -27.93 -28.87
C ASP A 222 -2.66 -27.81 -27.67
N SER A 223 -2.10 -28.95 -27.23
CA SER A 223 -1.05 -28.98 -26.24
C SER A 223 0.29 -29.15 -26.89
N GLU A 224 1.17 -28.14 -26.71
CA GLU A 224 2.53 -28.13 -27.22
C GLU A 224 3.49 -27.95 -26.06
N ILE A 225 4.26 -29.00 -25.75
CA ILE A 225 5.25 -29.01 -24.68
C ILE A 225 6.60 -29.41 -25.29
N GLY A 226 7.42 -28.41 -25.57
CA GLY A 226 8.66 -28.65 -26.32
C GLY A 226 8.38 -29.28 -27.68
N PRO A 227 9.00 -30.43 -28.02
CA PRO A 227 8.77 -31.11 -29.31
C PRO A 227 7.48 -31.94 -29.34
N TRP A 228 6.80 -32.12 -28.20
CA TRP A 228 5.58 -32.94 -28.14
C TRP A 228 4.35 -32.11 -28.42
N HIS A 229 3.68 -32.44 -29.50
CA HIS A 229 2.39 -31.88 -29.89
C HIS A 229 1.31 -32.95 -29.68
N SER A 230 0.25 -32.60 -28.98
CA SER A 230 -0.90 -33.48 -28.83
C SER A 230 -2.20 -32.74 -28.98
N ARG A 231 -3.13 -33.31 -29.76
CA ARG A 231 -4.49 -32.84 -29.88
C ARG A 231 -5.44 -33.93 -29.39
N ARG A 232 -6.28 -33.59 -28.42
CA ARG A 232 -7.28 -34.51 -27.87
C ARG A 232 -8.61 -34.36 -28.62
N PRO A 233 -9.43 -35.42 -28.66
CA PRO A 233 -10.80 -35.30 -29.15
C PRO A 233 -11.56 -34.31 -28.27
N THR A 234 -12.43 -33.53 -28.89
CA THR A 234 -13.19 -32.51 -28.18
C THR A 234 -14.32 -33.12 -27.35
N VAL A 235 -14.41 -32.70 -26.11
CA VAL A 235 -15.49 -33.13 -25.21
C VAL A 235 -16.67 -32.17 -25.36
N PRO A 236 -17.89 -32.65 -25.69
CA PRO A 236 -19.06 -31.80 -25.92
C PRO A 236 -19.67 -31.34 -24.60
N ILE A 237 -19.09 -30.27 -24.00
CA ILE A 237 -19.63 -29.59 -22.82
C ILE A 237 -19.89 -28.12 -23.14
N ASN A 238 -20.88 -27.53 -22.42
CA ASN A 238 -21.20 -26.13 -22.63
C ASN A 238 -20.20 -25.19 -21.93
N ARG A 239 -20.27 -23.89 -22.26
CA ARG A 239 -19.36 -22.88 -21.70
C ARG A 239 -19.51 -22.74 -20.19
N THR A 240 -20.74 -22.82 -19.68
CA THR A 240 -21.01 -22.74 -18.24
C THR A 240 -20.40 -23.92 -17.49
N GLN A 241 -20.52 -25.16 -18.00
CA GLN A 241 -19.89 -26.35 -17.41
C GLN A 241 -18.36 -26.23 -17.39
N THR A 242 -17.78 -25.77 -18.52
CA THR A 242 -16.33 -25.51 -18.60
C THR A 242 -15.89 -24.50 -17.55
N LEU A 243 -16.65 -23.41 -17.36
CA LEU A 243 -16.34 -22.40 -16.33
C LEU A 243 -16.39 -22.99 -14.93
N VAL A 244 -17.40 -23.81 -14.60
CA VAL A 244 -17.52 -24.48 -13.29
C VAL A 244 -16.29 -25.33 -13.00
N VAL A 245 -15.86 -26.16 -13.95
CA VAL A 245 -14.65 -27.00 -13.81
C VAL A 245 -13.41 -26.13 -13.57
N LYS A 246 -13.22 -25.08 -14.38
CA LYS A 246 -12.09 -24.16 -14.22
C LYS A 246 -12.10 -23.46 -12.86
N MET A 247 -13.25 -22.97 -12.41
CA MET A 247 -13.38 -22.32 -11.10
C MET A 247 -13.14 -23.28 -9.94
N ALA A 248 -13.66 -24.50 -10.01
CA ALA A 248 -13.44 -25.51 -8.98
C ALA A 248 -11.93 -25.92 -8.87
N MET A 249 -11.26 -26.11 -10.00
CA MET A 249 -9.81 -26.36 -10.02
C MET A 249 -9.02 -25.19 -9.50
N THR A 250 -9.40 -23.96 -9.88
CA THR A 250 -8.77 -22.73 -9.38
C THR A 250 -8.91 -22.64 -7.86
N ALA A 251 -10.07 -22.99 -7.30
CA ALA A 251 -10.29 -22.98 -5.85
C ALA A 251 -9.37 -23.96 -5.12
N GLY A 252 -9.26 -25.20 -5.61
CA GLY A 252 -8.32 -26.18 -5.02
C GLY A 252 -6.86 -25.74 -5.10
N LEU A 253 -6.44 -25.23 -6.25
CA LEU A 253 -5.06 -24.77 -6.45
C LEU A 253 -4.75 -23.48 -5.67
N SER A 254 -5.73 -22.62 -5.41
CA SER A 254 -5.53 -21.43 -4.57
C SER A 254 -5.11 -21.79 -3.15
N ALA A 255 -5.64 -22.89 -2.58
CA ALA A 255 -5.22 -23.38 -1.26
C ALA A 255 -3.76 -23.86 -1.29
N VAL A 256 -3.37 -24.60 -2.33
CA VAL A 256 -1.97 -25.05 -2.50
C VAL A 256 -1.06 -23.85 -2.69
N THR A 257 -1.43 -22.90 -3.55
CA THR A 257 -0.65 -21.70 -3.84
C THR A 257 -0.42 -20.86 -2.58
N ALA A 258 -1.47 -20.59 -1.79
CA ALA A 258 -1.36 -19.87 -0.53
C ALA A 258 -0.45 -20.57 0.46
N SER A 259 -0.56 -21.92 0.57
CA SER A 259 0.30 -22.72 1.43
C SER A 259 1.78 -22.68 1.01
N MET A 260 2.06 -22.74 -0.30
CA MET A 260 3.43 -22.67 -0.82
C MET A 260 4.05 -21.28 -0.64
N ILE A 261 3.28 -20.20 -0.80
CA ILE A 261 3.74 -18.85 -0.52
C ILE A 261 4.10 -18.71 0.97
N MET A 262 3.24 -19.17 1.87
CA MET A 262 3.54 -19.12 3.31
C MET A 262 4.73 -20.01 3.68
N LEU A 263 4.82 -21.21 3.13
CA LEU A 263 5.98 -22.08 3.36
C LEU A 263 7.28 -21.41 2.94
N ALA A 264 7.29 -20.79 1.75
CA ALA A 264 8.46 -20.11 1.24
C ALA A 264 8.83 -18.87 2.07
N THR A 265 7.84 -17.98 2.32
CA THR A 265 8.11 -16.69 2.96
C THR A 265 8.35 -16.79 4.46
N ILE A 266 7.55 -17.59 5.15
CA ILE A 266 7.61 -17.73 6.62
C ILE A 266 8.48 -18.93 7.00
N GLY A 267 8.21 -20.12 6.42
CA GLY A 267 8.89 -21.35 6.81
C GLY A 267 10.36 -21.39 6.39
N ILE A 268 10.69 -20.91 5.19
CA ILE A 268 12.05 -20.99 4.64
C ILE A 268 12.80 -19.66 4.85
N LEU A 269 12.18 -18.52 4.49
CA LEU A 269 12.85 -17.21 4.55
C LEU A 269 12.72 -16.52 5.91
N GLY A 270 11.94 -17.06 6.85
CA GLY A 270 11.83 -16.55 8.20
C GLY A 270 11.14 -15.18 8.32
N MET A 271 10.20 -14.87 7.42
CA MET A 271 9.40 -13.64 7.54
C MET A 271 8.54 -13.69 8.80
N ASP A 272 8.61 -12.66 9.63
CA ASP A 272 7.80 -12.57 10.83
C ASP A 272 6.32 -12.35 10.49
N ALA A 273 5.45 -13.19 11.05
CA ALA A 273 4.00 -13.09 10.88
C ALA A 273 3.26 -13.54 12.15
N PRO A 274 2.59 -12.62 12.87
CA PRO A 274 2.00 -12.94 14.18
C PRO A 274 0.72 -13.79 14.09
N HIS A 275 -0.08 -13.66 13.02
CA HIS A 275 -1.40 -14.29 12.88
C HIS A 275 -1.43 -15.30 11.72
N LEU A 276 -0.71 -16.41 11.84
CA LEU A 276 -0.51 -17.39 10.74
C LEU A 276 -1.81 -17.95 10.16
N ALA A 277 -2.75 -18.37 11.01
CA ALA A 277 -4.02 -18.93 10.55
C ALA A 277 -4.86 -17.90 9.77
N LEU A 278 -4.95 -16.66 10.28
CA LEU A 278 -5.66 -15.57 9.61
C LEU A 278 -4.96 -15.19 8.30
N LEU A 279 -3.64 -15.12 8.29
CA LEU A 279 -2.85 -14.84 7.09
C LEU A 279 -3.07 -15.91 6.01
N TRP A 280 -3.14 -17.19 6.41
CA TRP A 280 -3.43 -18.28 5.47
C TRP A 280 -4.82 -18.16 4.85
N VAL A 281 -5.85 -17.97 5.68
CA VAL A 281 -7.24 -17.81 5.19
C VAL A 281 -7.35 -16.60 4.27
N PHE A 282 -6.74 -15.47 4.66
CA PHE A 282 -6.72 -14.26 3.87
C PHE A 282 -6.01 -14.48 2.53
N SER A 283 -4.84 -15.14 2.54
CA SER A 283 -4.05 -15.46 1.35
C SER A 283 -4.80 -16.38 0.40
N PHE A 284 -5.45 -17.41 0.93
CA PHE A 284 -6.31 -18.30 0.16
C PHE A 284 -7.45 -17.53 -0.53
N CYS A 285 -8.19 -16.70 0.23
CA CYS A 285 -9.30 -15.91 -0.30
C CYS A 285 -8.85 -14.89 -1.33
N ALA A 286 -7.69 -14.26 -1.15
CA ALA A 286 -7.11 -13.33 -2.11
C ALA A 286 -6.73 -14.03 -3.42
N CYS A 287 -5.97 -15.13 -3.35
CA CYS A 287 -5.60 -15.94 -4.53
C CYS A 287 -6.84 -16.46 -5.26
N LEU A 288 -7.82 -16.96 -4.51
CA LEU A 288 -9.09 -17.47 -5.06
C LEU A 288 -9.84 -16.38 -5.81
N THR A 289 -10.03 -15.21 -5.19
CA THR A 289 -10.78 -14.11 -5.80
C THR A 289 -10.12 -13.61 -7.07
N VAL A 290 -8.79 -13.41 -7.06
CA VAL A 290 -8.03 -13.05 -8.26
C VAL A 290 -8.18 -14.15 -9.33
N GLY A 291 -7.98 -15.41 -8.96
CA GLY A 291 -8.09 -16.54 -9.88
C GLY A 291 -9.47 -16.66 -10.51
N LEU A 292 -10.54 -16.51 -9.74
CA LEU A 292 -11.91 -16.53 -10.26
C LEU A 292 -12.18 -15.33 -11.18
N GLY A 293 -11.66 -14.15 -10.87
CA GLY A 293 -11.72 -12.97 -11.73
C GLY A 293 -11.06 -13.23 -13.09
N VAL A 294 -9.87 -13.84 -13.08
CA VAL A 294 -9.16 -14.26 -14.31
C VAL A 294 -10.00 -15.26 -15.11
N GLN A 295 -10.58 -16.28 -14.45
CA GLN A 295 -11.44 -17.27 -15.14
C GLN A 295 -12.67 -16.61 -15.77
N ALA A 296 -13.29 -15.67 -15.06
CA ALA A 296 -14.46 -14.95 -15.55
C ALA A 296 -14.14 -14.08 -16.78
N ILE A 297 -13.00 -13.35 -16.74
CA ILE A 297 -12.51 -12.54 -17.86
C ILE A 297 -12.17 -13.45 -19.07
N ASN A 298 -11.45 -14.53 -18.84
CA ASN A 298 -11.10 -15.47 -19.90
C ASN A 298 -12.36 -16.12 -20.53
N ALA A 299 -13.37 -16.44 -19.72
CA ALA A 299 -14.63 -16.97 -20.22
C ALA A 299 -15.42 -15.96 -21.06
N ALA A 300 -15.34 -14.66 -20.74
CA ALA A 300 -15.99 -13.59 -21.47
C ALA A 300 -15.28 -13.21 -22.77
N PHE A 301 -13.95 -13.06 -22.72
CA PHE A 301 -13.16 -12.52 -23.83
C PHE A 301 -12.37 -13.56 -24.63
N GLY A 302 -12.38 -14.82 -24.22
CA GLY A 302 -11.66 -15.89 -24.93
C GLY A 302 -10.14 -15.67 -24.92
N SER A 303 -9.49 -15.81 -26.08
CA SER A 303 -8.03 -15.69 -26.21
C SER A 303 -7.44 -14.33 -25.82
N ILE A 304 -8.20 -13.25 -25.96
CA ILE A 304 -7.81 -11.90 -25.53
C ILE A 304 -7.97 -11.74 -24.00
N GLY A 305 -8.76 -12.61 -23.37
CA GLY A 305 -9.05 -12.53 -21.93
C GLY A 305 -7.79 -12.54 -21.06
N GLN A 306 -6.76 -13.29 -21.42
CA GLN A 306 -5.50 -13.32 -20.68
C GLN A 306 -4.81 -11.94 -20.66
N LEU A 307 -4.81 -11.21 -21.79
CA LEU A 307 -4.27 -9.86 -21.85
C LEU A 307 -5.10 -8.88 -21.03
N VAL A 308 -6.43 -8.96 -21.13
CA VAL A 308 -7.34 -8.12 -20.32
C VAL A 308 -7.11 -8.38 -18.83
N ALA A 309 -7.04 -9.65 -18.42
CA ALA A 309 -6.78 -10.02 -17.02
C ALA A 309 -5.41 -9.54 -16.55
N MET A 310 -4.37 -9.62 -17.40
CA MET A 310 -3.04 -9.08 -17.08
C MET A 310 -3.10 -7.56 -16.87
N PHE A 311 -3.80 -6.83 -17.70
CA PHE A 311 -3.97 -5.39 -17.51
C PHE A 311 -4.70 -5.07 -16.20
N VAL A 312 -5.79 -5.77 -15.89
CA VAL A 312 -6.61 -5.52 -14.69
C VAL A 312 -5.84 -5.88 -13.41
N PHE A 313 -5.24 -7.07 -13.33
CA PHE A 313 -4.66 -7.58 -12.08
C PHE A 313 -3.17 -7.27 -11.90
N ILE A 314 -2.45 -6.93 -12.96
CA ILE A 314 -1.00 -6.69 -12.89
C ILE A 314 -0.66 -5.26 -13.33
N ALA A 315 -0.97 -4.88 -14.57
CA ALA A 315 -0.49 -3.62 -15.12
C ALA A 315 -1.06 -2.38 -14.41
N LEU A 316 -2.36 -2.35 -14.16
CA LEU A 316 -3.02 -1.25 -13.43
C LEU A 316 -2.81 -1.36 -11.91
N ALA A 317 -2.63 -2.55 -11.40
CA ALA A 317 -2.60 -2.87 -9.98
C ALA A 317 -1.37 -2.30 -9.26
N LEU A 318 -0.17 -2.49 -9.79
CA LEU A 318 1.06 -2.09 -9.13
C LEU A 318 1.15 -0.58 -8.83
N PRO A 319 0.97 0.32 -9.82
CA PRO A 319 1.15 1.76 -9.59
C PRO A 319 0.02 2.38 -8.74
N SER A 320 -1.17 1.76 -8.72
CA SER A 320 -2.32 2.24 -7.95
C SER A 320 -2.54 1.53 -6.61
N SER A 321 -1.69 0.57 -6.27
CA SER A 321 -1.82 -0.20 -5.04
C SER A 321 -1.63 0.61 -3.75
N GLY A 322 -0.90 1.72 -3.81
CA GLY A 322 -0.47 2.45 -2.61
C GLY A 322 0.49 1.64 -1.72
N ALA A 323 1.00 0.52 -2.24
CA ALA A 323 1.82 -0.39 -1.45
C ALA A 323 3.30 -0.01 -1.44
N THR A 324 3.80 0.57 -2.53
CA THR A 324 5.16 1.13 -2.61
C THR A 324 5.17 2.63 -2.33
N ILE A 325 4.26 3.38 -2.97
CA ILE A 325 4.12 4.82 -2.81
C ILE A 325 2.74 5.09 -2.22
N PRO A 326 2.63 5.90 -1.16
CA PRO A 326 1.32 6.24 -0.61
C PRO A 326 0.51 6.99 -1.67
N LEU A 327 -0.79 6.69 -1.79
CA LEU A 327 -1.64 7.35 -2.80
C LEU A 327 -1.72 8.87 -2.62
N GLN A 328 -1.43 9.36 -1.43
CA GLN A 328 -1.31 10.79 -1.15
C GLN A 328 -0.10 11.45 -1.85
N ALA A 329 0.85 10.65 -2.31
CA ALA A 329 2.04 11.11 -3.04
C ALA A 329 2.03 10.65 -4.51
N THR A 330 0.83 10.46 -5.08
CA THR A 330 0.65 10.09 -6.50
C THR A 330 -0.34 11.05 -7.18
N PRO A 331 -0.25 11.20 -8.52
CA PRO A 331 -1.22 11.98 -9.30
C PRO A 331 -2.68 11.51 -9.09
N SER A 332 -3.64 12.40 -9.35
CA SER A 332 -5.08 12.15 -9.12
C SER A 332 -5.62 10.90 -9.83
N PHE A 333 -5.08 10.60 -11.01
CA PHE A 333 -5.44 9.41 -11.78
C PHE A 333 -5.22 8.11 -10.98
N TYR A 334 -4.05 7.96 -10.34
CA TYR A 334 -3.74 6.76 -9.54
C TYR A 334 -4.55 6.70 -8.25
N ARG A 335 -4.85 7.85 -7.65
CA ARG A 335 -5.75 7.93 -6.48
C ARG A 335 -7.16 7.44 -6.81
N PHE A 336 -7.68 7.85 -7.97
CA PHE A 336 -8.97 7.38 -8.47
C PHE A 336 -8.94 5.88 -8.75
N LEU A 337 -7.96 5.41 -9.52
CA LEU A 337 -7.81 4.00 -9.86
C LEU A 337 -7.68 3.12 -8.59
N GLY A 338 -6.87 3.55 -7.62
CA GLY A 338 -6.66 2.86 -6.35
C GLY A 338 -7.92 2.71 -5.49
N ALA A 339 -9.01 3.44 -5.76
CA ALA A 339 -10.27 3.23 -5.03
C ALA A 339 -10.91 1.88 -5.36
N PHE A 340 -10.74 1.40 -6.60
CA PHE A 340 -11.36 0.19 -7.14
C PHE A 340 -10.38 -0.97 -7.30
N GLU A 341 -9.10 -0.71 -7.24
CA GLU A 341 -8.05 -1.65 -7.59
C GLU A 341 -7.91 -2.75 -6.52
N PRO A 342 -7.97 -4.06 -6.93
CA PRO A 342 -7.95 -5.19 -5.99
C PRO A 342 -6.66 -5.29 -5.16
N MET A 343 -5.49 -5.06 -5.77
CA MET A 343 -4.20 -5.21 -5.10
C MET A 343 -4.04 -4.27 -3.91
N ARG A 344 -4.58 -3.05 -4.00
CA ARG A 344 -4.60 -2.10 -2.88
C ARG A 344 -5.33 -2.64 -1.67
N GLN A 345 -6.48 -3.27 -1.91
CA GLN A 345 -7.31 -3.80 -0.83
C GLN A 345 -6.62 -5.00 -0.17
N VAL A 346 -6.04 -5.88 -0.98
CA VAL A 346 -5.25 -7.01 -0.49
C VAL A 346 -4.03 -6.51 0.29
N ALA A 347 -3.31 -5.49 -0.21
CA ALA A 347 -2.16 -4.90 0.48
C ALA A 347 -2.53 -4.31 1.84
N GLY A 348 -3.69 -3.63 1.93
CA GLY A 348 -4.22 -3.11 3.19
C GLY A 348 -4.48 -4.23 4.21
N GLY A 349 -5.09 -5.33 3.79
CA GLY A 349 -5.35 -6.50 4.63
C GLY A 349 -4.06 -7.20 5.08
N VAL A 350 -3.11 -7.41 4.17
CA VAL A 350 -1.81 -8.01 4.50
C VAL A 350 -1.04 -7.15 5.52
N ARG A 351 -1.01 -5.81 5.32
CA ARG A 351 -0.39 -4.88 6.29
C ARG A 351 -1.07 -4.95 7.65
N ALA A 352 -2.40 -4.98 7.68
CA ALA A 352 -3.16 -5.08 8.93
C ALA A 352 -2.80 -6.36 9.69
N ILE A 353 -2.66 -7.49 8.98
CA ILE A 353 -2.33 -8.78 9.60
C ILE A 353 -0.86 -8.82 10.05
N LEU A 354 0.08 -8.32 9.23
CA LEU A 354 1.51 -8.44 9.51
C LEU A 354 2.02 -7.38 10.49
N TYR A 355 1.48 -6.14 10.44
CA TYR A 355 2.09 -4.99 11.12
C TYR A 355 1.18 -4.31 12.14
N PHE A 356 -0.13 -4.49 12.05
CA PHE A 356 -1.10 -3.78 12.88
C PHE A 356 -1.98 -4.73 13.70
N ASP A 357 -1.41 -5.86 14.12
CA ASP A 357 -2.04 -6.84 15.01
C ASP A 357 -3.45 -7.27 14.56
N ALA A 358 -3.64 -7.43 13.24
CA ALA A 358 -4.90 -7.78 12.60
C ALA A 358 -6.08 -6.84 12.97
N ARG A 359 -5.79 -5.59 13.30
CA ARG A 359 -6.83 -4.60 13.65
C ARG A 359 -7.81 -4.40 12.50
N ALA A 360 -9.09 -4.44 12.80
CA ALA A 360 -10.19 -4.26 11.85
C ALA A 360 -10.13 -2.88 11.15
N ASP A 361 -9.81 -1.84 11.92
CA ASP A 361 -9.72 -0.45 11.51
C ASP A 361 -8.41 -0.07 10.80
N ALA A 362 -7.41 -0.97 10.80
CA ALA A 362 -6.16 -0.83 10.06
C ALA A 362 -6.26 -1.24 8.57
N GLY A 363 -7.48 -1.42 8.06
CA GLY A 363 -7.75 -1.78 6.68
C GLY A 363 -8.23 -3.23 6.48
N LEU A 364 -8.21 -4.08 7.50
CA LEU A 364 -8.59 -5.49 7.39
C LEU A 364 -10.07 -5.67 7.02
N THR A 365 -10.98 -4.94 7.68
CA THR A 365 -12.42 -5.00 7.35
C THR A 365 -12.67 -4.61 5.90
N ARG A 366 -12.05 -3.54 5.43
CA ARG A 366 -12.18 -3.09 4.04
C ARG A 366 -11.65 -4.14 3.07
N ALA A 367 -10.51 -4.76 3.39
CA ALA A 367 -9.92 -5.81 2.57
C ALA A 367 -10.87 -7.01 2.43
N TRP A 368 -11.47 -7.48 3.52
CA TRP A 368 -12.46 -8.56 3.48
C TRP A 368 -13.69 -8.21 2.66
N LEU A 369 -14.25 -7.01 2.85
CA LEU A 369 -15.41 -6.56 2.07
C LEU A 369 -15.10 -6.52 0.57
N MET A 370 -13.91 -6.06 0.18
CA MET A 370 -13.51 -5.97 -1.22
C MET A 370 -13.17 -7.35 -1.82
N ILE A 371 -12.60 -8.27 -1.05
CA ILE A 371 -12.41 -9.67 -1.47
C ILE A 371 -13.77 -10.32 -1.74
N LEU A 372 -14.73 -10.18 -0.82
CA LEU A 372 -16.10 -10.69 -1.00
C LEU A 372 -16.80 -10.08 -2.21
N LEU A 373 -16.67 -8.76 -2.40
CA LEU A 373 -17.23 -8.07 -3.57
C LEU A 373 -16.59 -8.58 -4.86
N GLY A 374 -15.26 -8.67 -4.91
CA GLY A 374 -14.54 -9.18 -6.08
C GLY A 374 -14.92 -10.63 -6.41
N PHE A 375 -15.06 -11.48 -5.38
CA PHE A 375 -15.55 -12.85 -5.51
C PHE A 375 -16.97 -12.88 -6.12
N ALA A 376 -17.89 -12.08 -5.58
CA ALA A 376 -19.27 -12.02 -6.07
C ALA A 376 -19.33 -11.50 -7.52
N VAL A 377 -18.57 -10.44 -7.84
CA VAL A 377 -18.48 -9.88 -9.20
C VAL A 377 -17.92 -10.92 -10.17
N ALA A 378 -16.87 -11.65 -9.80
CA ALA A 378 -16.28 -12.69 -10.65
C ALA A 378 -17.29 -13.80 -10.98
N LEU A 379 -18.04 -14.27 -9.98
CA LEU A 379 -19.07 -15.29 -10.18
C LEU A 379 -20.22 -14.77 -11.06
N VAL A 380 -20.79 -13.62 -10.70
CA VAL A 380 -21.94 -13.04 -11.43
C VAL A 380 -21.55 -12.76 -12.88
N PHE A 381 -20.43 -12.10 -13.12
CA PHE A 381 -19.95 -11.76 -14.46
C PHE A 381 -19.64 -13.02 -15.28
N GLY A 382 -18.88 -13.96 -14.73
CA GLY A 382 -18.50 -15.19 -15.42
C GLY A 382 -19.70 -16.03 -15.80
N PHE A 383 -20.64 -16.27 -14.87
CA PHE A 383 -21.84 -17.05 -15.15
C PHE A 383 -22.85 -16.31 -16.05
N ALA A 384 -22.98 -15.00 -15.91
CA ALA A 384 -23.85 -14.22 -16.80
C ALA A 384 -23.38 -14.31 -18.26
N MET A 385 -22.07 -14.12 -18.50
CA MET A 385 -21.49 -14.18 -19.84
C MET A 385 -21.57 -15.58 -20.45
N THR A 386 -21.19 -16.62 -19.70
CA THR A 386 -21.26 -17.99 -20.22
C THR A 386 -22.70 -18.43 -20.50
N ARG A 387 -23.66 -18.13 -19.61
CA ARG A 387 -25.07 -18.41 -19.85
C ARG A 387 -25.65 -17.64 -21.05
N TYR A 388 -25.22 -16.36 -21.22
CA TYR A 388 -25.61 -15.58 -22.38
C TYR A 388 -25.12 -16.25 -23.67
N TYR A 389 -23.87 -16.70 -23.73
CA TYR A 389 -23.31 -17.40 -24.89
C TYR A 389 -23.99 -18.75 -25.13
N ASP A 390 -24.24 -19.54 -24.08
CA ASP A 390 -24.92 -20.84 -24.21
C ASP A 390 -26.33 -20.65 -24.72
N ARG A 391 -27.09 -19.62 -24.25
CA ARG A 391 -28.45 -19.31 -24.74
C ARG A 391 -28.50 -18.84 -26.20
N LYS A 392 -27.44 -18.19 -26.66
CA LYS A 392 -27.31 -17.73 -28.05
C LYS A 392 -26.78 -18.83 -28.98
N GLY A 393 -26.55 -20.05 -28.49
CA GLY A 393 -25.95 -21.13 -29.28
C GLY A 393 -24.54 -20.88 -29.76
N LEU A 394 -23.81 -19.94 -29.12
CA LEU A 394 -22.42 -19.64 -29.44
C LEU A 394 -21.49 -20.69 -28.81
N HIS A 395 -21.57 -21.92 -29.31
CA HIS A 395 -20.74 -23.02 -28.84
C HIS A 395 -19.27 -22.78 -29.18
N ARG A 396 -18.36 -23.38 -28.41
CA ARG A 396 -16.89 -23.31 -28.66
C ARG A 396 -16.47 -24.04 -29.93
N MET A 397 -17.32 -24.94 -30.42
CA MET A 397 -17.13 -25.69 -31.63
C MET A 397 -18.30 -25.54 -32.58
N VAL A 398 -17.99 -25.28 -33.84
CA VAL A 398 -18.92 -25.49 -34.93
C VAL A 398 -18.92 -27.00 -35.22
N PRO A 399 -20.04 -27.71 -35.22
CA PRO A 399 -20.10 -29.09 -35.71
C PRO A 399 -19.46 -29.11 -37.10
N ALA A 400 -18.61 -30.11 -37.37
CA ALA A 400 -18.13 -30.32 -38.74
C ALA A 400 -19.34 -30.43 -39.67
N PRO A 401 -19.38 -29.75 -40.81
CA PRO A 401 -20.42 -29.94 -41.79
C PRO A 401 -20.46 -31.42 -42.13
N SER A 402 -21.63 -32.02 -41.93
CA SER A 402 -21.95 -33.43 -42.28
C SER A 402 -21.82 -33.68 -43.76
#